data_26ef67fad5796796dec9ed7f36927ab1
#
_entry.id   26ef67fad5796796dec9ed7f36927ab1
#
_cell.length_a   1.000
_cell.length_b   1.000
_cell.length_c   1.000
_cell.angle_alpha   90.00
_cell.angle_beta   90.00
_cell.angle_gamma   90.00
#
_symmetry.space_group_name_H-M   'P 1'
#
loop_
_entity.id
_entity.type
_entity.pdbx_description
1 polymer ?
#
loop_
_entity_poly.entity_id
_entity_poly.type
_entity_poly.pdbx_seq_one_letter_code
_entity_poly.pdbx_strand_id
1 'polypeptide(L)'
;MKNPIRKITAAGMTAFAIQLASGTVPEVTGVTMSQASDRLVTISYTLSDVPAVVTLDVQTNNTQGAWASIGGAAVCNAQGDVWKKVETGSRTITWHPDLSWPDHKIADGGARAVVTAWTLDNTPDYMVVDISASAQPNTQKYYPSVEFLPGGILGNPDYRTTSIVMRKIMAKDVEWTMGSTTLETNNRKDREATHKVTLTNNYYIGVFPVTQSQWALIQTSRPTPSFYQNVAYMAMRPVEQVSYNEIRNAANDTAENTAYDWPHDPNPGSFLGLLRTRSGIDFDLPGEAQWEFAARAGNGDTKWGDGSAILNSNVDANLNLYGRYYANGGKPGSTDPDASCSADNATAIVGTYKPNSWGLYDMAGNVWEWCLDWREDNISPYNGRININPADPTKTISGATGSTRIGRGGTWNGASGYSRPAYRDSDNPSIRTLKVYGFRVVCTAGLK
;
A
#
# COMPACT_ATOMS: atom_id res chain seq x y z
N MET A 1 -23.13 4.61 -31.05
CA MET A 1 -24.44 5.12 -30.63
C MET A 1 -24.21 6.08 -29.49
N LYS A 2 -24.55 7.36 -29.70
CA LYS A 2 -24.30 8.45 -28.73
C LYS A 2 -25.45 8.49 -27.73
N ASN A 3 -25.16 8.44 -26.44
CA ASN A 3 -26.15 8.72 -25.40
C ASN A 3 -26.17 10.21 -25.08
N PRO A 4 -27.34 10.86 -25.03
CA PRO A 4 -27.42 12.28 -24.77
C PRO A 4 -27.48 12.60 -23.28
N ILE A 5 -26.74 13.63 -22.88
CA ILE A 5 -26.79 14.27 -21.58
C ILE A 5 -28.16 14.95 -21.43
N ARG A 6 -28.95 14.53 -20.43
CA ARG A 6 -30.18 15.24 -20.05
C ARG A 6 -29.85 16.38 -19.09
N LYS A 7 -30.12 17.59 -19.51
CA LYS A 7 -30.27 18.77 -18.66
C LYS A 7 -31.53 18.61 -17.79
N ILE A 8 -31.43 18.68 -16.48
CA ILE A 8 -32.60 18.80 -15.60
C ILE A 8 -32.69 20.25 -15.16
N THR A 9 -33.78 20.89 -15.55
CA THR A 9 -34.16 22.23 -15.10
C THR A 9 -34.79 22.15 -13.70
N ALA A 10 -34.40 23.05 -12.80
CA ALA A 10 -34.87 23.11 -11.43
C ALA A 10 -36.33 23.60 -11.38
N ALA A 11 -37.19 22.87 -10.64
CA ALA A 11 -38.44 23.36 -10.10
C ALA A 11 -38.33 23.37 -8.57
N GLY A 12 -38.71 24.47 -7.95
CA GLY A 12 -38.46 24.76 -6.54
C GLY A 12 -39.11 23.78 -5.58
N MET A 13 -38.37 23.38 -4.57
CA MET A 13 -38.84 22.86 -3.32
C MET A 13 -38.07 23.53 -2.18
N THR A 14 -38.80 24.05 -1.23
CA THR A 14 -38.31 24.65 0.00
C THR A 14 -37.47 23.64 0.74
N ALA A 15 -36.16 23.81 0.78
CA ALA A 15 -35.25 22.94 1.48
C ALA A 15 -35.18 23.34 2.94
N PHE A 16 -35.54 22.42 3.85
CA PHE A 16 -35.03 22.42 5.21
C PHE A 16 -33.49 22.28 5.11
N ALA A 17 -32.78 23.33 5.45
CA ALA A 17 -31.36 23.32 5.57
C ALA A 17 -30.96 22.47 6.77
N ILE A 18 -30.62 21.20 6.53
CA ILE A 18 -29.70 20.47 7.40
C ILE A 18 -28.34 21.10 7.15
N GLN A 19 -27.87 21.90 8.07
CA GLN A 19 -26.53 22.46 8.08
C GLN A 19 -25.57 21.29 8.39
N LEU A 20 -25.22 20.55 7.34
CA LEU A 20 -24.02 19.71 7.37
C LEU A 20 -22.87 20.70 7.55
N ALA A 21 -22.07 20.51 8.59
CA ALA A 21 -20.81 21.22 8.74
C ALA A 21 -20.00 20.96 7.46
N SER A 22 -20.01 21.91 6.55
CA SER A 22 -19.13 21.89 5.38
C SER A 22 -17.73 22.09 5.90
N GLY A 23 -16.95 21.00 6.00
CA GLY A 23 -15.51 21.12 6.14
C GLY A 23 -15.02 22.03 5.01
N THR A 24 -14.25 23.06 5.33
CA THR A 24 -13.66 23.95 4.35
C THR A 24 -12.79 23.12 3.41
N VAL A 25 -13.05 23.23 2.11
CA VAL A 25 -12.31 22.49 1.08
C VAL A 25 -11.13 23.39 0.65
N PRO A 26 -9.90 22.89 0.52
CA PRO A 26 -8.78 23.70 0.08
C PRO A 26 -9.02 24.20 -1.34
N GLU A 27 -8.70 25.48 -1.58
CA GLU A 27 -8.83 26.10 -2.88
C GLU A 27 -7.48 26.58 -3.40
N VAL A 28 -7.20 26.34 -4.69
CA VAL A 28 -6.03 26.85 -5.41
C VAL A 28 -6.46 27.95 -6.36
N THR A 29 -5.88 29.13 -6.22
CA THR A 29 -6.16 30.31 -7.07
C THR A 29 -4.88 30.95 -7.55
N GLY A 30 -4.97 31.83 -8.57
CA GLY A 30 -3.87 32.67 -9.04
C GLY A 30 -2.67 31.87 -9.59
N VAL A 31 -2.91 30.69 -10.18
CA VAL A 31 -1.81 29.88 -10.76
C VAL A 31 -1.16 30.63 -11.91
N THR A 32 0.12 30.90 -11.79
CA THR A 32 0.95 31.48 -12.85
C THR A 32 2.17 30.62 -13.10
N MET A 33 2.67 30.62 -14.34
CA MET A 33 3.86 29.88 -14.72
C MET A 33 4.77 30.78 -15.56
N SER A 34 6.05 30.86 -15.21
CA SER A 34 7.04 31.61 -15.94
C SER A 34 8.33 30.82 -16.06
N GLN A 35 9.09 31.05 -17.14
CA GLN A 35 10.37 30.39 -17.35
C GLN A 35 11.48 31.46 -17.42
N ALA A 36 12.55 31.24 -16.66
CA ALA A 36 13.74 32.08 -16.68
C ALA A 36 14.71 31.70 -17.82
N SER A 37 15.72 32.53 -18.04
CA SER A 37 16.72 32.31 -19.10
C SER A 37 17.57 31.04 -18.91
N ASP A 38 17.71 30.57 -17.67
CA ASP A 38 18.36 29.32 -17.29
C ASP A 38 17.40 28.10 -17.40
N ARG A 39 16.22 28.31 -18.01
CA ARG A 39 15.17 27.35 -18.24
C ARG A 39 14.45 26.84 -16.97
N LEU A 40 14.77 27.36 -15.80
CA LEU A 40 14.00 27.13 -14.59
C LEU A 40 12.57 27.64 -14.76
N VAL A 41 11.60 26.78 -14.54
CA VAL A 41 10.19 27.14 -14.50
C VAL A 41 9.79 27.43 -13.07
N THR A 42 9.20 28.59 -12.84
CA THR A 42 8.60 28.98 -11.57
C THR A 42 7.09 29.01 -11.70
N ILE A 43 6.39 28.30 -10.82
CA ILE A 43 4.94 28.24 -10.74
C ILE A 43 4.56 28.85 -9.39
N SER A 44 3.79 29.95 -9.42
CA SER A 44 3.23 30.57 -8.22
C SER A 44 1.73 30.32 -8.13
N TYR A 45 1.23 30.14 -6.92
CA TYR A 45 -0.19 29.93 -6.65
C TYR A 45 -0.55 30.40 -5.23
N THR A 46 -1.81 30.55 -4.94
CA THR A 46 -2.34 30.77 -3.60
C THR A 46 -3.16 29.57 -3.15
N LEU A 47 -2.84 29.02 -2.00
CA LEU A 47 -3.65 28.02 -1.31
C LEU A 47 -4.46 28.69 -0.22
N SER A 48 -5.77 28.59 -0.27
CA SER A 48 -6.68 29.19 0.71
C SER A 48 -7.46 28.14 1.51
N ASP A 49 -8.20 28.62 2.48
CA ASP A 49 -9.10 27.96 3.38
C ASP A 49 -8.41 27.02 4.40
N VAL A 50 -7.84 25.90 3.95
CA VAL A 50 -7.18 24.93 4.84
C VAL A 50 -5.91 24.37 4.21
N PRO A 51 -4.96 23.88 5.01
CA PRO A 51 -3.80 23.14 4.51
C PRO A 51 -4.20 21.92 3.65
N ALA A 52 -3.39 21.61 2.65
CA ALA A 52 -3.67 20.55 1.69
C ALA A 52 -2.40 19.81 1.28
N VAL A 53 -2.53 18.60 0.78
CA VAL A 53 -1.48 18.00 -0.04
C VAL A 53 -1.58 18.59 -1.44
N VAL A 54 -0.47 19.13 -1.94
CA VAL A 54 -0.43 19.79 -3.25
C VAL A 54 0.32 18.92 -4.26
N THR A 55 -0.26 18.79 -5.44
CA THR A 55 0.32 18.08 -6.59
C THR A 55 0.35 18.98 -7.83
N LEU A 56 1.23 18.66 -8.77
CA LEU A 56 1.43 19.39 -10.01
C LEU A 56 1.24 18.50 -11.22
N ASP A 57 0.53 18.99 -12.22
CA ASP A 57 0.63 18.53 -13.60
C ASP A 57 0.99 19.72 -14.50
N VAL A 58 1.65 19.46 -15.61
CA VAL A 58 1.88 20.46 -16.66
C VAL A 58 1.19 19.93 -17.92
N GLN A 59 0.43 20.81 -18.55
CA GLN A 59 -0.30 20.48 -19.77
C GLN A 59 0.16 21.36 -20.92
N THR A 60 0.18 20.79 -22.11
CA THR A 60 0.43 21.48 -23.35
C THR A 60 -0.80 21.50 -24.23
N ASN A 61 -0.94 22.57 -25.01
CA ASN A 61 -2.01 22.72 -25.96
C ASN A 61 -1.60 22.10 -27.30
N ASN A 62 -2.43 21.19 -27.83
CA ASN A 62 -2.22 20.65 -29.16
C ASN A 62 -2.71 21.61 -30.23
N THR A 63 -2.40 21.32 -31.50
CA THR A 63 -2.81 22.13 -32.67
C THR A 63 -4.33 22.29 -32.84
N GLN A 64 -5.13 21.54 -32.10
CA GLN A 64 -6.61 21.59 -32.10
C GLN A 64 -7.18 22.33 -30.90
N GLY A 65 -6.33 22.90 -30.03
CA GLY A 65 -6.73 23.63 -28.82
C GLY A 65 -7.06 22.76 -27.62
N ALA A 66 -6.82 21.45 -27.67
CA ALA A 66 -7.03 20.56 -26.53
C ALA A 66 -5.78 20.51 -25.63
N TRP A 67 -6.00 20.61 -24.32
CA TRP A 67 -4.97 20.50 -23.31
C TRP A 67 -4.74 19.03 -22.94
N ALA A 68 -3.48 18.62 -22.90
CA ALA A 68 -3.08 17.27 -22.50
C ALA A 68 -1.89 17.33 -21.54
N SER A 69 -1.87 16.45 -20.53
CA SER A 69 -0.73 16.29 -19.63
C SER A 69 0.53 15.89 -20.42
N ILE A 70 1.68 16.44 -20.01
CA ILE A 70 2.98 15.99 -20.53
C ILE A 70 3.47 14.70 -19.85
N GLY A 71 2.69 14.19 -18.89
CA GLY A 71 2.97 12.98 -18.14
C GLY A 71 3.68 13.23 -16.80
N GLY A 72 3.37 12.39 -15.83
CA GLY A 72 3.87 12.53 -14.47
C GLY A 72 5.39 12.46 -14.38
N ALA A 73 6.03 11.60 -15.18
CA ALA A 73 7.49 11.47 -15.21
C ALA A 73 8.20 12.78 -15.60
N ALA A 74 7.54 13.63 -16.39
CA ALA A 74 8.10 14.92 -16.82
C ALA A 74 8.13 15.95 -15.70
N VAL A 75 7.23 15.89 -14.73
CA VAL A 75 7.07 16.87 -13.66
C VAL A 75 7.47 16.35 -12.27
N CYS A 76 7.79 15.09 -12.14
CA CYS A 76 8.05 14.44 -10.83
C CYS A 76 9.29 15.01 -10.08
N ASN A 77 10.18 15.74 -10.76
CA ASN A 77 11.33 16.41 -10.17
C ASN A 77 11.02 17.85 -9.68
N ALA A 78 9.77 18.31 -9.78
CA ALA A 78 9.37 19.60 -9.23
C ALA A 78 9.62 19.67 -7.72
N GLN A 79 10.01 20.84 -7.25
CA GLN A 79 10.41 21.11 -5.87
C GLN A 79 9.64 22.29 -5.28
N GLY A 80 9.82 22.55 -3.98
CA GLY A 80 9.14 23.62 -3.27
C GLY A 80 7.85 23.14 -2.61
N ASP A 81 6.77 23.89 -2.82
CA ASP A 81 5.48 23.62 -2.18
C ASP A 81 4.60 22.66 -3.01
N VAL A 82 5.12 21.47 -3.21
CA VAL A 82 4.51 20.39 -4.01
C VAL A 82 4.89 19.01 -3.46
N TRP A 83 4.11 18.00 -3.76
CA TRP A 83 4.26 16.60 -3.34
C TRP A 83 4.20 16.38 -1.83
N LYS A 84 3.71 17.32 -1.06
CA LYS A 84 3.66 17.29 0.41
C LYS A 84 2.47 18.07 0.94
N LYS A 85 2.24 17.98 2.26
CA LYS A 85 1.35 18.91 2.96
C LYS A 85 1.92 20.33 2.87
N VAL A 86 1.06 21.26 2.48
CA VAL A 86 1.37 22.69 2.30
C VAL A 86 0.39 23.50 3.12
N GLU A 87 0.88 24.48 3.85
CA GLU A 87 0.06 25.43 4.61
C GLU A 87 -0.56 26.47 3.67
N THR A 88 -1.61 27.16 4.10
CA THR A 88 -2.28 28.22 3.34
C THR A 88 -1.36 29.42 3.09
N GLY A 89 -1.63 30.19 2.03
CA GLY A 89 -0.89 31.40 1.63
C GLY A 89 -0.33 31.34 0.21
N SER A 90 0.49 32.33 -0.14
CA SER A 90 1.22 32.36 -1.42
C SER A 90 2.32 31.31 -1.43
N ARG A 91 2.38 30.50 -2.47
CA ARG A 91 3.23 29.30 -2.58
C ARG A 91 3.96 29.28 -3.91
N THR A 92 5.08 28.56 -3.94
CA THR A 92 5.94 28.49 -5.12
C THR A 92 6.43 27.08 -5.35
N ILE A 93 6.35 26.65 -6.61
CA ILE A 93 6.93 25.41 -7.11
C ILE A 93 8.00 25.79 -8.14
N THR A 94 9.12 25.10 -8.11
CA THR A 94 10.17 25.19 -9.13
C THR A 94 10.29 23.86 -9.88
N TRP A 95 10.50 23.92 -11.19
CA TRP A 95 10.64 22.77 -12.04
C TRP A 95 11.72 22.99 -13.11
N HIS A 96 12.61 22.01 -13.27
CA HIS A 96 13.63 21.97 -14.31
C HIS A 96 13.24 20.98 -15.40
N PRO A 97 12.58 21.42 -16.49
CA PRO A 97 12.16 20.53 -17.56
C PRO A 97 13.32 19.78 -18.21
N ASP A 98 14.49 20.37 -18.29
CA ASP A 98 15.68 19.73 -18.90
C ASP A 98 16.09 18.43 -18.21
N LEU A 99 15.75 18.25 -16.93
CA LEU A 99 16.09 17.05 -16.17
C LEU A 99 15.17 15.87 -16.45
N SER A 100 13.94 16.13 -16.88
CA SER A 100 12.91 15.08 -17.01
C SER A 100 12.11 15.15 -18.32
N TRP A 101 12.21 16.25 -19.06
CA TRP A 101 11.49 16.48 -20.32
C TRP A 101 12.32 17.33 -21.30
N PRO A 102 13.55 16.91 -21.64
CA PRO A 102 14.49 17.66 -22.47
C PRO A 102 13.98 17.89 -23.89
N ASP A 103 14.60 18.85 -24.60
CA ASP A 103 14.40 19.10 -26.04
C ASP A 103 13.01 19.58 -26.48
N HIS A 104 12.12 19.91 -25.56
CA HIS A 104 10.81 20.44 -25.86
C HIS A 104 10.83 21.98 -25.89
N LYS A 105 10.30 22.54 -26.97
CA LYS A 105 10.06 23.99 -27.12
C LYS A 105 8.57 24.22 -27.30
N ILE A 106 7.98 25.06 -26.46
CA ILE A 106 6.59 25.40 -26.48
C ILE A 106 6.47 26.91 -26.70
N ALA A 107 5.58 27.29 -27.62
CA ALA A 107 5.27 28.72 -27.86
C ALA A 107 4.61 29.34 -26.62
N ASP A 108 4.72 30.64 -26.48
CA ASP A 108 4.04 31.40 -25.42
C ASP A 108 2.54 31.08 -25.39
N GLY A 109 2.03 30.80 -24.19
CA GLY A 109 0.64 30.36 -24.01
C GLY A 109 0.36 28.92 -24.37
N GLY A 110 1.35 28.16 -24.89
CA GLY A 110 1.20 26.76 -25.29
C GLY A 110 1.33 25.75 -24.13
N ALA A 111 1.67 26.20 -22.92
CA ALA A 111 1.73 25.36 -21.72
C ALA A 111 1.01 26.02 -20.55
N ARG A 112 0.51 25.20 -19.62
CA ARG A 112 -0.07 25.65 -18.36
C ARG A 112 0.26 24.69 -17.22
N ALA A 113 0.40 25.23 -16.00
CA ALA A 113 0.46 24.45 -14.79
C ALA A 113 -0.95 24.16 -14.26
N VAL A 114 -1.18 22.94 -13.83
CA VAL A 114 -2.38 22.50 -13.11
C VAL A 114 -1.95 22.09 -11.71
N VAL A 115 -2.22 22.95 -10.74
CA VAL A 115 -1.94 22.71 -9.32
C VAL A 115 -3.21 22.21 -8.67
N THR A 116 -3.15 21.02 -8.04
CA THR A 116 -4.28 20.39 -7.37
C THR A 116 -4.03 20.32 -5.88
N ALA A 117 -5.01 20.79 -5.09
CA ALA A 117 -5.02 20.64 -3.64
C ALA A 117 -5.92 19.44 -3.25
N TRP A 118 -5.36 18.53 -2.46
CA TRP A 118 -6.05 17.35 -1.91
C TRP A 118 -6.34 17.57 -0.44
N THR A 119 -7.54 17.24 -0.01
CA THR A 119 -7.89 17.31 1.42
C THR A 119 -7.04 16.33 2.23
N LEU A 120 -6.80 16.65 3.51
CA LEU A 120 -5.94 15.82 4.37
C LEU A 120 -6.58 14.45 4.71
N ASP A 121 -7.88 14.33 4.61
CA ASP A 121 -8.63 13.07 4.77
C ASP A 121 -8.76 12.26 3.47
N ASN A 122 -8.43 12.87 2.31
CA ASN A 122 -8.42 12.21 1.01
C ASN A 122 -7.14 12.58 0.21
N THR A 123 -6.00 12.21 0.73
CA THR A 123 -4.69 12.39 0.13
C THR A 123 -4.52 11.65 -1.20
N PRO A 124 -3.50 11.96 -2.04
CA PRO A 124 -3.25 11.27 -3.32
C PRO A 124 -3.07 9.75 -3.20
N ASP A 125 -3.08 9.07 -4.33
CA ASP A 125 -3.11 7.61 -4.43
C ASP A 125 -1.83 6.91 -3.98
N TYR A 126 -0.68 7.57 -4.09
CA TYR A 126 0.62 7.05 -3.65
C TYR A 126 1.26 7.96 -2.61
N MET A 127 1.89 7.32 -1.62
CA MET A 127 2.73 7.98 -0.62
C MET A 127 4.10 7.31 -0.63
N VAL A 128 5.16 8.11 -0.62
CA VAL A 128 6.55 7.66 -0.50
C VAL A 128 7.13 8.19 0.78
N VAL A 129 7.66 7.29 1.60
CA VAL A 129 8.25 7.60 2.90
C VAL A 129 9.73 7.26 2.85
N ASP A 130 10.58 8.26 2.97
CA ASP A 130 12.02 8.07 3.14
C ASP A 130 12.28 7.49 4.53
N ILE A 131 13.02 6.38 4.59
CA ILE A 131 13.44 5.71 5.82
C ILE A 131 14.97 5.60 5.93
N SER A 132 15.69 6.29 5.07
CA SER A 132 17.16 6.37 5.12
C SER A 132 17.67 6.86 6.48
N ALA A 133 18.96 6.71 6.74
CA ALA A 133 19.56 7.17 8.00
C ALA A 133 19.42 8.68 8.23
N SER A 134 19.30 9.46 7.16
CA SER A 134 19.12 10.93 7.18
C SER A 134 17.65 11.37 7.13
N ALA A 135 16.70 10.42 7.02
CA ALA A 135 15.28 10.75 6.96
C ALA A 135 14.81 11.58 8.15
N GLN A 136 13.95 12.54 7.87
CA GLN A 136 13.31 13.35 8.90
C GLN A 136 11.85 12.94 9.04
N PRO A 137 11.30 12.95 10.27
CA PRO A 137 9.89 12.63 10.48
C PRO A 137 8.97 13.60 9.71
N ASN A 138 7.83 13.08 9.26
CA ASN A 138 6.77 13.84 8.58
C ASN A 138 7.21 14.51 7.25
N THR A 139 8.15 13.88 6.54
CA THR A 139 8.64 14.37 5.23
C THR A 139 8.15 13.51 4.05
N GLN A 140 7.12 12.70 4.25
CA GLN A 140 6.53 11.88 3.21
C GLN A 140 6.06 12.72 2.01
N LYS A 141 6.20 12.12 0.83
CA LYS A 141 5.74 12.72 -0.43
C LYS A 141 4.52 12.00 -0.97
N TYR A 142 3.66 12.72 -1.68
CA TYR A 142 2.40 12.22 -2.22
C TYR A 142 2.33 12.43 -3.72
N TYR A 143 1.87 11.41 -4.43
CA TYR A 143 1.76 11.42 -5.89
C TYR A 143 0.37 10.94 -6.34
N PRO A 144 -0.25 11.60 -7.35
CA PRO A 144 -1.63 11.30 -7.74
C PRO A 144 -1.78 9.93 -8.41
N SER A 145 -0.75 9.43 -9.08
CA SER A 145 -0.75 8.10 -9.72
C SER A 145 0.67 7.53 -9.81
N VAL A 146 0.79 6.27 -10.22
CA VAL A 146 2.07 5.58 -10.42
C VAL A 146 2.97 6.28 -11.45
N GLU A 147 2.40 6.98 -12.41
CA GLU A 147 3.12 7.72 -13.46
C GLU A 147 3.91 8.91 -12.91
N PHE A 148 3.50 9.46 -11.76
CA PHE A 148 4.17 10.57 -11.10
C PHE A 148 5.29 10.14 -10.16
N LEU A 149 5.47 8.84 -9.92
CA LEU A 149 6.55 8.35 -9.06
C LEU A 149 7.92 8.54 -9.73
N PRO A 150 8.84 9.30 -9.11
CA PRO A 150 10.18 9.52 -9.67
C PRO A 150 10.88 8.22 -10.02
N GLY A 151 11.31 8.08 -11.28
CA GLY A 151 11.98 6.89 -11.79
C GLY A 151 11.09 5.67 -12.02
N GLY A 152 9.77 5.79 -11.78
CA GLY A 152 8.81 4.70 -11.89
C GLY A 152 8.91 3.67 -10.78
N ILE A 153 7.85 2.89 -10.58
CA ILE A 153 7.70 1.99 -9.42
C ILE A 153 8.79 0.90 -9.34
N LEU A 154 9.24 0.36 -10.46
CA LEU A 154 10.29 -0.64 -10.54
C LEU A 154 11.65 -0.08 -10.97
N GLY A 155 11.67 1.08 -11.64
CA GLY A 155 12.88 1.70 -12.13
C GLY A 155 13.70 2.41 -11.03
N ASN A 156 13.04 2.88 -9.98
CA ASN A 156 13.71 3.49 -8.84
C ASN A 156 13.99 2.44 -7.75
N PRO A 157 15.27 2.07 -7.52
CA PRO A 157 15.64 1.10 -6.49
C PRO A 157 15.33 1.55 -5.06
N ASP A 158 15.24 2.88 -4.82
CA ASP A 158 14.98 3.43 -3.47
C ASP A 158 13.66 2.92 -2.91
N TYR A 159 12.64 2.67 -3.74
CA TYR A 159 11.35 2.15 -3.32
C TYR A 159 11.40 0.73 -2.73
N ARG A 160 12.52 0.05 -2.92
CA ARG A 160 12.79 -1.30 -2.42
C ARG A 160 14.02 -1.36 -1.51
N THR A 161 14.61 -0.20 -1.17
CA THR A 161 15.82 -0.12 -0.33
C THR A 161 15.72 0.93 0.77
N THR A 162 15.64 2.20 0.44
CA THR A 162 15.72 3.35 1.37
C THR A 162 14.40 4.07 1.60
N SER A 163 13.35 3.69 0.87
CA SER A 163 12.01 4.28 0.99
C SER A 163 10.95 3.19 1.02
N ILE A 164 9.81 3.49 1.63
CA ILE A 164 8.60 2.67 1.56
C ILE A 164 7.61 3.38 0.65
N VAL A 165 7.21 2.72 -0.44
CA VAL A 165 6.14 3.21 -1.31
C VAL A 165 4.83 2.55 -0.93
N MET A 166 3.79 3.36 -0.76
CA MET A 166 2.48 2.97 -0.27
C MET A 166 1.40 3.29 -1.30
N ARG A 167 0.42 2.40 -1.43
CA ARG A 167 -0.77 2.59 -2.27
C ARG A 167 -1.99 2.83 -1.41
N LYS A 168 -2.76 3.88 -1.69
CA LYS A 168 -4.04 4.14 -1.03
C LYS A 168 -5.10 3.15 -1.47
N ILE A 169 -5.81 2.58 -0.52
CA ILE A 169 -6.94 1.67 -0.73
C ILE A 169 -8.21 2.37 -0.27
N MET A 170 -9.13 2.55 -1.20
CA MET A 170 -10.44 3.16 -0.97
C MET A 170 -11.40 2.08 -0.45
N ALA A 171 -11.36 1.85 0.86
CA ALA A 171 -12.08 0.76 1.51
C ALA A 171 -13.19 1.24 2.46
N LYS A 172 -13.17 2.53 2.82
CA LYS A 172 -14.12 3.09 3.78
C LYS A 172 -15.56 2.89 3.30
N ASP A 173 -16.39 2.30 4.17
CA ASP A 173 -17.81 2.07 3.95
C ASP A 173 -18.15 1.15 2.76
N VAL A 174 -17.15 0.43 2.22
CA VAL A 174 -17.33 -0.57 1.17
C VAL A 174 -17.65 -1.91 1.81
N GLU A 175 -18.89 -2.42 1.62
CA GLU A 175 -19.24 -3.79 2.00
C GLU A 175 -18.70 -4.77 0.94
N TRP A 176 -18.00 -5.80 1.40
CA TRP A 176 -17.47 -6.85 0.54
C TRP A 176 -17.56 -8.23 1.21
N THR A 177 -17.31 -9.28 0.47
CA THR A 177 -17.33 -10.65 0.99
C THR A 177 -15.92 -11.17 1.17
N MET A 178 -15.52 -11.42 2.41
CA MET A 178 -14.27 -12.06 2.79
C MET A 178 -14.44 -13.58 2.79
N GLY A 179 -13.36 -14.32 2.56
CA GLY A 179 -13.40 -15.79 2.55
C GLY A 179 -13.72 -16.38 1.16
N SER A 180 -13.86 -17.69 1.06
CA SER A 180 -14.16 -18.40 -0.20
C SER A 180 -15.02 -19.64 0.04
N THR A 181 -15.95 -19.91 -0.89
CA THR A 181 -16.79 -21.10 -0.89
C THR A 181 -16.41 -22.12 -1.97
N THR A 182 -15.66 -21.70 -2.99
CA THR A 182 -15.62 -22.40 -4.29
C THR A 182 -14.38 -23.25 -4.54
N LEU A 183 -13.29 -23.05 -3.82
CA LEU A 183 -12.03 -23.76 -4.05
C LEU A 183 -11.60 -24.61 -2.83
N GLU A 184 -12.56 -25.13 -2.11
CA GLU A 184 -12.36 -25.92 -0.93
C GLU A 184 -11.85 -27.33 -1.26
N THR A 185 -10.55 -27.46 -1.37
CA THR A 185 -9.89 -28.74 -1.23
C THR A 185 -9.36 -28.87 0.20
N ASN A 186 -9.61 -30.01 0.85
CA ASN A 186 -9.04 -30.39 2.14
C ASN A 186 -9.60 -29.71 3.41
N ASN A 187 -10.91 -29.86 3.71
CA ASN A 187 -11.51 -29.56 5.02
C ASN A 187 -11.31 -28.15 5.58
N ARG A 188 -11.21 -27.13 4.72
CA ARG A 188 -10.97 -25.74 5.13
C ARG A 188 -12.22 -24.86 5.20
N LYS A 189 -13.40 -25.44 5.01
CA LYS A 189 -14.71 -24.74 5.04
C LYS A 189 -14.87 -23.83 6.25
N ASP A 190 -14.41 -24.27 7.40
CA ASP A 190 -14.57 -23.56 8.66
C ASP A 190 -13.53 -22.43 8.84
N ARG A 191 -12.44 -22.44 8.05
CA ARG A 191 -11.35 -21.46 8.15
C ARG A 191 -11.45 -20.31 7.15
N GLU A 192 -12.14 -20.54 6.05
CA GLU A 192 -12.33 -19.58 4.96
C GLU A 192 -13.81 -19.28 4.73
N ALA A 193 -14.67 -19.50 5.73
CA ALA A 193 -16.11 -19.26 5.61
C ALA A 193 -16.41 -17.83 5.17
N THR A 194 -17.26 -17.69 4.16
CA THR A 194 -17.61 -16.38 3.61
C THR A 194 -18.45 -15.58 4.59
N HIS A 195 -18.12 -14.31 4.72
CA HIS A 195 -18.86 -13.36 5.54
C HIS A 195 -18.71 -11.94 4.98
N LYS A 196 -19.64 -11.04 5.37
CA LYS A 196 -19.59 -9.65 4.98
C LYS A 196 -18.65 -8.87 5.89
N VAL A 197 -17.86 -7.99 5.29
CA VAL A 197 -16.96 -7.06 5.98
C VAL A 197 -17.15 -5.67 5.43
N THR A 198 -17.13 -4.67 6.33
CA THR A 198 -17.08 -3.26 5.98
C THR A 198 -15.92 -2.63 6.73
N LEU A 199 -14.98 -2.03 6.02
CA LEU A 199 -13.86 -1.31 6.62
C LEU A 199 -14.26 0.15 6.87
N THR A 200 -13.90 0.70 8.03
CA THR A 200 -14.35 2.05 8.45
C THR A 200 -13.45 3.17 7.94
N ASN A 201 -12.25 2.82 7.44
CA ASN A 201 -11.28 3.80 6.97
C ASN A 201 -10.65 3.40 5.64
N ASN A 202 -10.31 4.43 4.84
CA ASN A 202 -9.31 4.27 3.81
C ASN A 202 -7.94 4.10 4.46
N TYR A 203 -7.04 3.37 3.81
CA TYR A 203 -5.70 3.13 4.33
C TYR A 203 -4.66 3.09 3.21
N TYR A 204 -3.42 3.34 3.58
CA TYR A 204 -2.27 3.05 2.75
C TYR A 204 -1.73 1.67 3.09
N ILE A 205 -1.31 0.91 2.09
CA ILE A 205 -0.64 -0.38 2.23
C ILE A 205 0.66 -0.37 1.42
N GLY A 206 1.71 -0.99 1.93
CA GLY A 206 2.99 -1.14 1.22
C GLY A 206 2.78 -1.79 -0.14
N VAL A 207 3.29 -1.16 -1.21
CA VAL A 207 3.24 -1.72 -2.57
C VAL A 207 3.98 -3.05 -2.63
N PHE A 208 5.05 -3.18 -1.84
CA PHE A 208 5.86 -4.38 -1.68
C PHE A 208 5.85 -4.87 -0.23
N PRO A 209 6.15 -6.15 0.02
CA PRO A 209 6.60 -6.59 1.33
C PRO A 209 7.86 -5.82 1.75
N VAL A 210 8.05 -5.64 3.05
CA VAL A 210 9.27 -5.01 3.59
C VAL A 210 10.50 -5.82 3.19
N THR A 211 11.50 -5.14 2.64
CA THR A 211 12.72 -5.77 2.14
C THR A 211 13.80 -5.91 3.21
N GLN A 212 14.82 -6.72 2.93
CA GLN A 212 15.96 -6.89 3.83
C GLN A 212 16.72 -5.58 4.05
N SER A 213 16.88 -4.74 3.01
CA SER A 213 17.47 -3.40 3.16
C SER A 213 16.63 -2.48 4.05
N GLN A 214 15.31 -2.43 3.83
CA GLN A 214 14.42 -1.61 4.64
C GLN A 214 14.42 -2.07 6.10
N TRP A 215 14.42 -3.38 6.34
CA TRP A 215 14.56 -3.93 7.68
C TRP A 215 15.86 -3.49 8.34
N ALA A 216 17.01 -3.65 7.65
CA ALA A 216 18.33 -3.32 8.18
C ALA A 216 18.49 -1.83 8.55
N LEU A 217 17.83 -0.94 7.83
CA LEU A 217 17.84 0.51 8.12
C LEU A 217 17.11 0.85 9.42
N ILE A 218 16.11 0.08 9.78
CA ILE A 218 15.25 0.35 10.95
C ILE A 218 15.69 -0.51 12.15
N GLN A 219 15.82 -1.82 11.99
CA GLN A 219 16.13 -2.76 13.07
C GLN A 219 17.63 -3.02 13.13
N THR A 220 18.38 -2.04 13.63
CA THR A 220 19.86 -2.08 13.67
C THR A 220 20.41 -3.08 14.69
N SER A 221 19.62 -3.51 15.66
CA SER A 221 20.02 -4.54 16.64
C SER A 221 20.10 -5.96 16.05
N ARG A 222 19.36 -6.21 14.95
CA ARG A 222 19.39 -7.46 14.19
C ARG A 222 19.18 -7.15 12.70
N PRO A 223 20.19 -6.54 12.03
CA PRO A 223 20.01 -5.99 10.68
C PRO A 223 19.87 -7.06 9.59
N THR A 224 20.34 -8.29 9.83
CA THR A 224 20.36 -9.38 8.85
C THR A 224 19.70 -10.65 9.40
N PRO A 225 18.38 -10.65 9.64
CA PRO A 225 17.67 -11.81 10.15
C PRO A 225 17.51 -12.93 9.14
N SER A 226 17.43 -12.59 7.86
CA SER A 226 17.02 -13.47 6.78
C SER A 226 17.99 -14.60 6.53
N PHE A 227 17.46 -15.74 6.08
CA PHE A 227 18.27 -16.88 5.66
C PHE A 227 18.89 -16.66 4.27
N TYR A 228 18.12 -16.03 3.36
CA TYR A 228 18.54 -15.83 1.96
C TYR A 228 19.32 -14.51 1.81
N GLN A 229 20.61 -14.57 2.09
CA GLN A 229 21.50 -13.41 2.19
C GLN A 229 22.50 -13.28 1.02
N ASN A 230 22.24 -13.86 -0.14
CA ASN A 230 23.11 -13.65 -1.28
C ASN A 230 23.22 -12.17 -1.64
N VAL A 231 24.43 -11.62 -1.56
CA VAL A 231 24.70 -10.17 -1.70
C VAL A 231 24.18 -9.56 -3.00
N ALA A 232 24.11 -10.34 -4.08
CA ALA A 232 23.62 -9.84 -5.36
C ALA A 232 22.12 -9.53 -5.37
N TYR A 233 21.34 -10.15 -4.48
CA TYR A 233 19.88 -10.10 -4.54
C TYR A 233 19.22 -9.72 -3.22
N MET A 234 19.92 -9.86 -2.08
CA MET A 234 19.32 -9.73 -0.75
C MET A 234 18.68 -8.38 -0.49
N ALA A 235 19.28 -7.30 -0.99
CA ALA A 235 18.86 -5.94 -0.71
C ALA A 235 17.36 -5.71 -0.98
N MET A 236 16.85 -6.23 -2.10
CA MET A 236 15.49 -6.05 -2.57
C MET A 236 14.63 -7.32 -2.43
N ARG A 237 15.10 -8.37 -1.75
CA ARG A 237 14.26 -9.51 -1.37
C ARG A 237 13.42 -9.15 -0.14
N PRO A 238 12.24 -9.77 0.05
CA PRO A 238 11.51 -9.59 1.30
C PRO A 238 12.37 -10.05 2.47
N VAL A 239 12.26 -9.37 3.59
CA VAL A 239 12.81 -9.87 4.85
C VAL A 239 12.03 -11.11 5.27
N GLU A 240 12.73 -12.15 5.72
CA GLU A 240 12.14 -13.36 6.30
C GLU A 240 12.92 -13.79 7.56
N GLN A 241 12.48 -14.84 8.24
CA GLN A 241 12.96 -15.22 9.58
C GLN A 241 12.76 -14.11 10.62
N VAL A 242 11.69 -13.35 10.48
CA VAL A 242 11.26 -12.33 11.42
C VAL A 242 9.96 -12.76 12.09
N SER A 243 9.95 -12.70 13.42
CA SER A 243 8.75 -13.02 14.20
C SER A 243 7.80 -11.84 14.27
N TYR A 244 6.52 -12.10 14.51
CA TYR A 244 5.54 -11.05 14.82
C TYR A 244 6.04 -10.16 15.98
N ASN A 245 6.64 -10.76 17.01
CA ASN A 245 7.16 -10.05 18.18
C ASN A 245 8.32 -9.11 17.84
N GLU A 246 9.18 -9.44 16.89
CA GLU A 246 10.24 -8.52 16.45
C GLU A 246 9.70 -7.37 15.61
N ILE A 247 8.61 -7.62 14.89
CA ILE A 247 7.96 -6.60 14.05
C ILE A 247 7.17 -5.64 14.92
N ARG A 248 6.39 -6.14 15.87
CA ARG A 248 5.41 -5.35 16.62
C ARG A 248 5.55 -5.45 18.14
N ASN A 249 5.67 -6.67 18.68
CA ASN A 249 5.81 -6.97 20.11
C ASN A 249 4.90 -6.13 21.02
N ALA A 250 3.63 -6.14 20.80
CA ALA A 250 2.70 -5.61 21.79
C ALA A 250 2.51 -6.68 22.88
N ALA A 251 3.28 -6.59 23.96
CA ALA A 251 3.24 -7.56 25.05
C ALA A 251 1.85 -7.71 25.68
N ASN A 252 0.98 -6.73 25.47
CA ASN A 252 -0.37 -6.67 25.99
C ASN A 252 -1.45 -6.95 24.94
N ASP A 253 -1.09 -7.33 23.71
CA ASP A 253 -2.03 -7.80 22.68
C ASP A 253 -2.59 -9.19 23.06
N THR A 254 -3.13 -9.33 24.27
CA THR A 254 -3.83 -10.52 24.70
C THR A 254 -5.34 -10.33 24.53
N ALA A 255 -6.05 -11.40 24.24
CA ALA A 255 -7.50 -11.38 24.12
C ALA A 255 -8.20 -10.92 25.44
N GLU A 256 -7.48 -10.97 26.55
CA GLU A 256 -7.98 -10.57 27.86
C GLU A 256 -7.86 -9.06 28.12
N ASN A 257 -6.95 -8.38 27.44
CA ASN A 257 -6.86 -6.92 27.45
C ASN A 257 -7.88 -6.33 26.47
N THR A 258 -9.03 -6.51 26.87
CA THR A 258 -10.30 -6.40 26.23
C THR A 258 -10.63 -5.00 25.76
N ALA A 259 -11.27 -4.98 24.65
CA ALA A 259 -12.40 -4.15 24.24
C ALA A 259 -12.11 -2.68 23.92
N TYR A 260 -11.15 -2.00 24.55
CA TYR A 260 -11.01 -0.55 24.37
C TYR A 260 -9.68 -0.09 23.79
N ASP A 261 -8.61 -0.92 23.82
CA ASP A 261 -7.26 -0.52 23.46
C ASP A 261 -6.55 -1.47 22.47
N TRP A 262 -7.24 -2.41 21.85
CA TRP A 262 -6.65 -3.28 20.84
C TRP A 262 -6.87 -2.72 19.42
N PRO A 263 -5.87 -2.74 18.52
CA PRO A 263 -4.49 -3.15 18.79
C PRO A 263 -3.72 -2.06 19.56
N HIS A 264 -2.98 -2.46 20.59
CA HIS A 264 -2.09 -1.56 21.32
C HIS A 264 -0.99 -1.02 20.41
N ASP A 265 -0.35 0.06 20.84
CA ASP A 265 0.81 0.58 20.14
C ASP A 265 1.94 -0.46 20.08
N PRO A 266 2.71 -0.51 18.97
CA PRO A 266 3.88 -1.35 18.88
C PRO A 266 4.90 -1.03 19.97
N ASN A 267 5.62 -2.05 20.44
CA ASN A 267 6.72 -1.82 21.36
C ASN A 267 7.76 -0.86 20.72
N PRO A 268 8.22 0.19 21.44
CA PRO A 268 9.17 1.16 20.91
C PRO A 268 10.46 0.57 20.34
N GLY A 269 10.91 -0.59 20.84
CA GLY A 269 12.11 -1.30 20.34
C GLY A 269 11.83 -2.29 19.21
N SER A 270 10.57 -2.49 18.82
CA SER A 270 10.19 -3.31 17.67
C SER A 270 10.45 -2.57 16.35
N PHE A 271 10.43 -3.30 15.22
CA PHE A 271 10.57 -2.69 13.91
C PHE A 271 9.55 -1.54 13.69
N LEU A 272 8.29 -1.78 13.99
CA LEU A 272 7.23 -0.77 13.80
C LEU A 272 7.39 0.42 14.75
N GLY A 273 7.78 0.19 16.02
CA GLY A 273 8.06 1.27 16.95
C GLY A 273 9.20 2.18 16.48
N LEU A 274 10.28 1.57 15.98
CA LEU A 274 11.42 2.29 15.41
C LEU A 274 11.05 2.99 14.09
N LEU A 275 10.26 2.34 13.24
CA LEU A 275 9.77 2.93 11.98
C LEU A 275 8.88 4.14 12.22
N ARG A 276 7.97 4.08 13.21
CA ARG A 276 7.15 5.22 13.63
C ARG A 276 8.00 6.38 14.10
N THR A 277 9.02 6.11 14.90
CA THR A 277 9.97 7.14 15.36
C THR A 277 10.73 7.77 14.19
N ARG A 278 11.19 6.97 13.22
CA ARG A 278 11.93 7.43 12.04
C ARG A 278 11.07 8.27 11.10
N SER A 279 9.84 7.86 10.86
CA SER A 279 8.97 8.44 9.82
C SER A 279 7.99 9.51 10.35
N GLY A 280 7.63 9.45 11.63
CA GLY A 280 6.52 10.23 12.20
C GLY A 280 5.13 9.73 11.77
N ILE A 281 5.04 8.54 11.17
CA ILE A 281 3.79 7.96 10.65
C ILE A 281 3.41 6.73 11.50
N ASP A 282 2.13 6.63 11.84
CA ASP A 282 1.57 5.54 12.65
C ASP A 282 1.45 4.23 11.83
N PHE A 283 2.58 3.68 11.38
CA PHE A 283 2.64 2.40 10.69
C PHE A 283 2.25 1.24 11.60
N ASP A 284 1.54 0.26 11.02
CA ASP A 284 1.24 -1.02 11.68
C ASP A 284 1.24 -2.18 10.67
N LEU A 285 1.02 -3.40 11.15
CA LEU A 285 0.66 -4.53 10.32
C LEU A 285 -0.77 -4.36 9.80
N PRO A 286 -1.13 -4.90 8.63
CA PRO A 286 -2.51 -4.95 8.19
C PRO A 286 -3.34 -5.84 9.13
N GLY A 287 -4.59 -5.45 9.38
CA GLY A 287 -5.59 -6.41 9.80
C GLY A 287 -5.84 -7.43 8.67
N GLU A 288 -6.24 -8.65 9.04
CA GLU A 288 -6.46 -9.71 8.07
C GLU A 288 -7.45 -9.33 6.98
N ALA A 289 -8.52 -8.62 7.34
CA ALA A 289 -9.52 -8.13 6.39
C ALA A 289 -8.96 -7.04 5.45
N GLN A 290 -8.13 -6.14 5.96
CA GLN A 290 -7.44 -5.14 5.12
C GLN A 290 -6.52 -5.84 4.11
N TRP A 291 -5.78 -6.86 4.56
CA TRP A 291 -4.88 -7.61 3.69
C TRP A 291 -5.64 -8.32 2.57
N GLU A 292 -6.72 -9.07 2.89
CA GLU A 292 -7.49 -9.80 1.88
C GLU A 292 -8.21 -8.87 0.91
N PHE A 293 -8.79 -7.76 1.40
CA PHE A 293 -9.42 -6.76 0.54
C PHE A 293 -8.43 -6.19 -0.49
N ALA A 294 -7.22 -5.84 -0.03
CA ALA A 294 -6.14 -5.36 -0.89
C ALA A 294 -5.65 -6.44 -1.87
N ALA A 295 -5.52 -7.69 -1.43
CA ALA A 295 -5.09 -8.81 -2.27
C ALA A 295 -6.07 -9.11 -3.40
N ARG A 296 -7.36 -9.05 -3.12
CA ARG A 296 -8.41 -9.26 -4.13
C ARG A 296 -8.47 -8.16 -5.18
N ALA A 297 -8.14 -6.94 -4.82
CA ALA A 297 -8.16 -5.79 -5.73
C ALA A 297 -9.48 -5.68 -6.55
N GLY A 298 -10.62 -5.90 -5.87
CA GLY A 298 -11.95 -5.87 -6.48
C GLY A 298 -12.39 -7.16 -7.18
N ASN A 299 -11.56 -8.21 -7.19
CA ASN A 299 -11.87 -9.50 -7.83
C ASN A 299 -12.58 -10.46 -6.87
N GLY A 300 -13.36 -11.39 -7.44
CA GLY A 300 -14.05 -12.44 -6.69
C GLY A 300 -13.12 -13.54 -6.19
N ASP A 301 -13.68 -14.49 -5.44
CA ASP A 301 -12.97 -15.58 -4.76
C ASP A 301 -12.37 -16.66 -5.69
N THR A 302 -12.78 -16.70 -6.96
CA THR A 302 -12.25 -17.61 -7.98
C THR A 302 -11.12 -17.01 -8.81
N LYS A 303 -10.64 -15.81 -8.45
CA LYS A 303 -9.66 -15.05 -9.21
C LYS A 303 -8.46 -14.66 -8.38
N TRP A 304 -7.31 -14.57 -9.05
CA TRP A 304 -6.15 -13.85 -8.54
C TRP A 304 -6.41 -12.34 -8.54
N GLY A 305 -5.64 -11.60 -7.79
CA GLY A 305 -5.80 -10.14 -7.68
C GLY A 305 -5.56 -9.36 -8.96
N ASP A 306 -4.95 -9.96 -9.98
CA ASP A 306 -4.80 -9.40 -11.34
C ASP A 306 -6.03 -9.67 -12.25
N GLY A 307 -7.06 -10.35 -11.72
CA GLY A 307 -8.28 -10.72 -12.43
C GLY A 307 -8.21 -12.03 -13.21
N SER A 308 -7.05 -12.69 -13.27
CA SER A 308 -6.93 -14.01 -13.89
C SER A 308 -7.59 -15.10 -13.04
N ALA A 309 -8.07 -16.17 -13.67
CA ALA A 309 -8.74 -17.25 -12.98
C ALA A 309 -7.75 -18.10 -12.16
N ILE A 310 -8.17 -18.56 -10.99
CA ILE A 310 -7.47 -19.60 -10.23
C ILE A 310 -7.83 -20.93 -10.87
N LEU A 311 -6.84 -21.61 -11.46
CA LEU A 311 -7.03 -22.81 -12.25
C LEU A 311 -6.79 -24.09 -11.46
N ASN A 312 -5.84 -24.07 -10.55
CA ASN A 312 -5.40 -25.26 -9.84
C ASN A 312 -4.81 -24.92 -8.46
N SER A 313 -5.03 -25.79 -7.49
CA SER A 313 -4.52 -25.61 -6.12
C SER A 313 -3.08 -26.12 -5.91
N ASN A 314 -2.51 -26.80 -6.88
CA ASN A 314 -1.14 -27.32 -6.80
C ASN A 314 -0.19 -26.51 -7.69
N VAL A 315 -0.38 -26.54 -9.00
CA VAL A 315 0.39 -25.76 -9.98
C VAL A 315 -0.58 -24.94 -10.82
N ASP A 316 -0.49 -23.64 -10.76
CA ASP A 316 -1.38 -22.71 -11.45
C ASP A 316 -0.60 -21.88 -12.48
N ALA A 317 -0.98 -22.00 -13.74
CA ALA A 317 -0.28 -21.30 -14.84
C ALA A 317 -0.42 -19.78 -14.77
N ASN A 318 -1.55 -19.28 -14.26
CA ASN A 318 -1.76 -17.85 -14.09
C ASN A 318 -0.89 -17.31 -12.94
N LEU A 319 -0.75 -18.07 -11.85
CA LEU A 319 0.12 -17.71 -10.74
C LEU A 319 1.61 -17.61 -11.16
N ASN A 320 2.05 -18.36 -12.18
CA ASN A 320 3.41 -18.23 -12.69
C ASN A 320 3.79 -16.80 -13.13
N LEU A 321 2.79 -16.02 -13.54
CA LEU A 321 3.00 -14.62 -13.96
C LEU A 321 2.77 -13.62 -12.81
N TYR A 322 2.06 -14.05 -11.77
CA TYR A 322 1.56 -13.17 -10.73
C TYR A 322 2.29 -13.33 -9.39
N GLY A 323 2.89 -14.48 -9.11
CA GLY A 323 3.52 -14.73 -7.82
C GLY A 323 4.61 -15.79 -7.82
N ARG A 324 5.41 -15.76 -6.77
CA ARG A 324 6.49 -16.71 -6.51
C ARG A 324 5.98 -17.85 -5.64
N TYR A 325 5.99 -19.08 -6.15
CA TYR A 325 5.59 -20.29 -5.42
C TYR A 325 6.45 -21.49 -5.84
N TYR A 326 6.20 -22.69 -5.30
CA TYR A 326 7.12 -23.81 -5.48
C TYR A 326 7.36 -24.23 -6.95
N ALA A 327 6.39 -24.00 -7.84
CA ALA A 327 6.54 -24.48 -9.23
C ALA A 327 7.38 -23.57 -10.10
N ASN A 328 7.58 -22.29 -9.72
CA ASN A 328 8.35 -21.30 -10.50
C ASN A 328 9.61 -20.78 -9.81
N GLY A 329 10.11 -21.48 -8.79
CA GLY A 329 11.35 -21.10 -8.15
C GLY A 329 11.52 -21.54 -6.71
N GLY A 330 10.65 -22.41 -6.24
CA GLY A 330 10.81 -23.05 -4.96
C GLY A 330 10.99 -24.56 -5.15
N LYS A 331 12.13 -25.14 -4.79
CA LYS A 331 12.21 -26.58 -4.61
C LYS A 331 11.86 -26.91 -3.16
N PRO A 332 10.74 -27.64 -2.91
CA PRO A 332 10.43 -28.11 -1.56
C PRO A 332 11.62 -28.87 -0.99
N GLY A 333 12.04 -28.53 0.24
CA GLY A 333 13.11 -29.23 0.93
C GLY A 333 14.53 -28.80 0.57
N SER A 334 14.74 -27.76 -0.25
CA SER A 334 16.08 -27.20 -0.45
C SER A 334 16.58 -26.61 0.88
N THR A 335 17.67 -27.19 1.39
CA THR A 335 18.37 -26.72 2.60
C THR A 335 19.65 -25.95 2.27
N ASP A 336 20.00 -25.84 0.97
CA ASP A 336 21.17 -25.16 0.52
C ASP A 336 20.92 -23.65 0.39
N PRO A 337 21.47 -22.81 1.29
CA PRO A 337 21.27 -21.37 1.24
C PRO A 337 21.86 -20.74 -0.01
N ASP A 338 22.95 -21.27 -0.55
CA ASP A 338 23.62 -20.70 -1.72
C ASP A 338 22.91 -21.07 -3.02
N ALA A 339 22.48 -22.31 -3.18
CA ALA A 339 21.63 -22.73 -4.29
C ALA A 339 20.25 -22.06 -4.26
N SER A 340 19.76 -21.75 -3.06
CA SER A 340 18.49 -21.06 -2.83
C SER A 340 18.55 -19.56 -3.12
N CYS A 341 19.74 -18.98 -3.17
CA CYS A 341 19.93 -17.56 -3.40
C CYS A 341 20.01 -17.19 -4.91
N SER A 342 19.86 -18.14 -5.81
CA SER A 342 19.77 -17.83 -7.24
C SER A 342 18.46 -17.09 -7.57
N ALA A 343 18.44 -16.38 -8.69
CA ALA A 343 17.23 -15.71 -9.18
C ALA A 343 16.04 -16.68 -9.34
N ASP A 344 16.31 -17.98 -9.48
CA ASP A 344 15.34 -19.03 -9.79
C ASP A 344 14.94 -19.88 -8.58
N ASN A 345 15.44 -19.56 -7.39
CA ASN A 345 15.20 -20.38 -6.19
C ASN A 345 15.02 -19.49 -4.95
N ALA A 346 14.22 -19.94 -3.97
CA ALA A 346 13.87 -19.17 -2.76
C ALA A 346 12.97 -17.95 -3.01
N THR A 347 12.99 -16.99 -2.08
CA THR A 347 12.25 -15.72 -2.24
C THR A 347 12.73 -14.97 -3.49
N ALA A 348 11.84 -14.30 -4.18
CA ALA A 348 12.17 -13.41 -5.30
C ALA A 348 12.45 -11.98 -4.82
N ILE A 349 13.19 -11.21 -5.61
CA ILE A 349 13.23 -9.75 -5.49
C ILE A 349 11.78 -9.25 -5.57
N VAL A 350 11.38 -8.39 -4.64
CA VAL A 350 10.00 -7.86 -4.63
C VAL A 350 9.71 -7.11 -5.93
N GLY A 351 8.49 -7.31 -6.47
CA GLY A 351 8.10 -6.73 -7.75
C GLY A 351 8.64 -7.48 -8.99
N THR A 352 9.17 -8.69 -8.84
CA THR A 352 9.56 -9.52 -9.98
C THR A 352 8.37 -9.97 -10.82
N TYR A 353 7.25 -10.21 -10.20
CA TYR A 353 6.00 -10.65 -10.83
C TYR A 353 5.06 -9.47 -11.08
N LYS A 354 3.98 -9.71 -11.82
CA LYS A 354 2.96 -8.69 -12.09
C LYS A 354 2.25 -8.26 -10.81
N PRO A 355 1.88 -6.98 -10.68
CA PRO A 355 1.06 -6.52 -9.58
C PRO A 355 -0.40 -6.97 -9.75
N ASN A 356 -1.17 -6.90 -8.68
CA ASN A 356 -2.61 -6.98 -8.77
C ASN A 356 -3.21 -5.73 -9.47
N SER A 357 -4.53 -5.74 -9.70
CA SER A 357 -5.23 -4.65 -10.41
C SER A 357 -5.14 -3.29 -9.70
N TRP A 358 -4.72 -3.26 -8.43
CA TRP A 358 -4.50 -2.03 -7.66
C TRP A 358 -3.03 -1.63 -7.55
N GLY A 359 -2.13 -2.33 -8.25
CA GLY A 359 -0.70 -2.01 -8.29
C GLY A 359 0.09 -2.55 -7.09
N LEU A 360 -0.43 -3.54 -6.36
CA LEU A 360 0.26 -4.19 -5.26
C LEU A 360 0.98 -5.45 -5.76
N TYR A 361 2.26 -5.56 -5.44
CA TYR A 361 3.12 -6.67 -5.83
C TYR A 361 3.20 -7.73 -4.72
N ASP A 362 3.50 -8.96 -5.12
CA ASP A 362 3.76 -10.09 -4.22
C ASP A 362 2.61 -10.37 -3.24
N MET A 363 1.36 -10.07 -3.64
CA MET A 363 0.15 -10.42 -2.87
C MET A 363 -0.19 -11.91 -2.96
N ALA A 364 0.56 -12.69 -3.75
CA ALA A 364 0.42 -14.13 -3.88
C ALA A 364 1.80 -14.77 -3.97
N GLY A 365 2.16 -15.55 -2.96
CA GLY A 365 3.47 -16.20 -2.85
C GLY A 365 4.57 -15.28 -2.31
N ASN A 366 5.79 -15.63 -2.57
CA ASN A 366 7.02 -15.04 -2.07
C ASN A 366 7.23 -15.31 -0.56
N VAL A 367 6.55 -14.59 0.32
CA VAL A 367 6.54 -14.84 1.77
C VAL A 367 5.13 -14.76 2.34
N TRP A 368 4.82 -15.57 3.35
CA TRP A 368 3.69 -15.32 4.21
C TRP A 368 3.84 -13.95 4.85
N GLU A 369 2.75 -13.22 4.95
CA GLU A 369 2.75 -11.88 5.55
C GLU A 369 1.98 -11.89 6.86
N TRP A 370 2.67 -11.51 7.95
CA TRP A 370 2.04 -11.36 9.26
C TRP A 370 0.93 -10.32 9.22
N CYS A 371 -0.22 -10.67 9.83
CA CYS A 371 -1.34 -9.78 10.09
C CYS A 371 -1.54 -9.57 11.58
N LEU A 372 -2.26 -8.49 11.95
CA LEU A 372 -2.54 -8.16 13.36
C LEU A 372 -3.35 -9.24 14.09
N ASP A 373 -4.20 -9.95 13.35
CA ASP A 373 -5.24 -10.80 13.94
C ASP A 373 -4.67 -12.06 14.59
N TRP A 374 -5.28 -12.44 15.71
CA TRP A 374 -5.14 -13.79 16.25
C TRP A 374 -5.91 -14.78 15.37
N ARG A 375 -5.42 -15.99 15.29
CA ARG A 375 -6.14 -17.04 14.58
C ARG A 375 -7.30 -17.55 15.40
N GLU A 376 -8.47 -17.53 14.80
CA GLU A 376 -9.62 -18.35 15.21
C GLU A 376 -9.91 -19.42 14.17
N ASP A 377 -10.10 -20.67 14.61
CA ASP A 377 -10.40 -21.80 13.72
C ASP A 377 -11.92 -21.95 13.46
N ASN A 378 -12.77 -21.43 14.33
CA ASN A 378 -14.24 -21.50 14.21
C ASN A 378 -14.83 -20.15 13.81
N ILE A 379 -14.63 -19.76 12.55
CA ILE A 379 -15.28 -18.57 11.98
C ILE A 379 -16.70 -18.87 11.44
N SER A 380 -17.21 -20.09 11.62
CA SER A 380 -18.55 -20.51 11.22
C SER A 380 -19.52 -20.56 12.41
N PRO A 381 -20.75 -20.09 12.24
CA PRO A 381 -21.14 -18.95 11.46
C PRO A 381 -20.89 -17.69 12.27
N TYR A 382 -20.31 -16.72 11.69
CA TYR A 382 -20.24 -15.38 12.27
C TYR A 382 -21.66 -14.87 12.48
N ASN A 383 -22.26 -15.18 13.60
CA ASN A 383 -23.57 -14.68 14.03
C ASN A 383 -23.53 -13.14 14.18
N GLY A 384 -23.43 -12.42 13.05
CA GLY A 384 -23.47 -10.95 13.03
C GLY A 384 -22.26 -10.25 13.68
N ARG A 385 -21.17 -10.95 13.96
CA ARG A 385 -19.93 -10.37 14.51
C ARG A 385 -18.96 -10.00 13.38
N ILE A 386 -19.32 -8.98 12.66
CA ILE A 386 -18.59 -8.56 11.50
C ILE A 386 -18.06 -7.18 11.74
N ASN A 387 -16.85 -7.09 12.16
CA ASN A 387 -16.04 -5.89 11.92
C ASN A 387 -14.64 -6.14 12.42
N ILE A 388 -13.84 -6.71 11.56
CA ILE A 388 -12.41 -6.74 11.75
C ILE A 388 -11.89 -5.44 11.17
N ASN A 389 -12.12 -4.37 11.87
CA ASN A 389 -11.43 -3.12 11.61
C ASN A 389 -10.50 -2.86 12.79
N PRO A 390 -9.18 -2.89 12.59
CA PRO A 390 -8.24 -2.53 13.64
C PRO A 390 -8.44 -1.11 14.18
N ALA A 391 -9.10 -0.24 13.41
CA ALA A 391 -9.43 1.12 13.84
C ALA A 391 -10.77 1.22 14.58
N ASP A 392 -11.55 0.13 14.71
CA ASP A 392 -12.74 0.08 15.56
C ASP A 392 -12.58 -0.97 16.66
N PRO A 393 -11.95 -0.61 17.79
CA PRO A 393 -11.72 -1.52 18.91
C PRO A 393 -13.00 -1.97 19.60
N THR A 394 -14.15 -1.36 19.31
CA THR A 394 -15.42 -1.74 19.93
C THR A 394 -16.02 -3.03 19.35
N LYS A 395 -15.40 -3.56 18.30
CA LYS A 395 -15.89 -4.73 17.56
C LYS A 395 -14.85 -5.83 17.47
N THR A 396 -14.15 -6.03 18.56
CA THR A 396 -13.25 -7.17 18.72
C THR A 396 -14.01 -8.48 18.58
N ILE A 397 -13.39 -9.44 17.95
CA ILE A 397 -13.72 -10.84 18.15
C ILE A 397 -13.40 -11.14 19.61
N SER A 398 -14.41 -10.99 20.48
CA SER A 398 -14.25 -11.32 21.87
C SER A 398 -14.04 -12.83 21.99
N GLY A 399 -12.90 -13.24 22.51
CA GLY A 399 -12.61 -14.62 22.83
C GLY A 399 -11.50 -15.28 22.02
N ALA A 400 -10.83 -14.60 21.10
CA ALA A 400 -9.64 -15.14 20.45
C ALA A 400 -8.46 -15.20 21.44
N THR A 401 -8.43 -16.24 22.26
CA THR A 401 -7.24 -16.63 23.02
C THR A 401 -6.29 -17.39 22.10
N GLY A 402 -5.93 -16.77 20.97
CA GLY A 402 -5.08 -17.42 19.98
C GLY A 402 -3.66 -17.58 20.47
N SER A 403 -3.10 -18.76 20.34
CA SER A 403 -1.65 -19.00 20.50
C SER A 403 -0.86 -18.62 19.24
N THR A 404 -1.52 -18.30 18.13
CA THR A 404 -0.91 -18.05 16.82
C THR A 404 -1.49 -16.80 16.15
N ARG A 405 -0.65 -16.09 15.40
CA ARG A 405 -1.04 -14.93 14.58
C ARG A 405 -1.24 -15.34 13.13
N ILE A 406 -2.13 -14.65 12.45
CA ILE A 406 -2.45 -14.91 11.04
C ILE A 406 -1.27 -14.58 10.13
N GLY A 407 -1.02 -15.47 9.17
CA GLY A 407 -0.18 -15.28 8.00
C GLY A 407 -1.00 -15.39 6.72
N ARG A 408 -0.77 -14.51 5.77
CA ARG A 408 -1.52 -14.41 4.51
C ARG A 408 -0.61 -14.42 3.30
N GLY A 409 -1.13 -14.77 2.12
CA GLY A 409 -0.48 -14.59 0.82
C GLY A 409 0.25 -15.81 0.26
N GLY A 410 0.55 -16.81 1.07
CA GLY A 410 1.34 -17.96 0.60
C GLY A 410 2.85 -17.67 0.62
N THR A 411 3.63 -18.58 0.07
CA THR A 411 5.08 -18.54 0.18
C THR A 411 5.76 -19.13 -1.06
N TRP A 412 7.03 -18.79 -1.27
CA TRP A 412 7.87 -19.20 -2.40
C TRP A 412 7.94 -20.73 -2.59
N ASN A 413 7.81 -21.54 -1.53
CA ASN A 413 7.89 -23.00 -1.56
C ASN A 413 6.54 -23.69 -1.34
N GLY A 414 5.43 -22.95 -1.27
CA GLY A 414 4.09 -23.46 -1.10
C GLY A 414 3.38 -23.77 -2.42
N ALA A 415 2.38 -24.64 -2.41
CA ALA A 415 1.51 -24.88 -3.56
C ALA A 415 0.66 -23.64 -3.87
N SER A 416 0.20 -23.48 -5.11
CA SER A 416 -0.60 -22.34 -5.55
C SER A 416 -1.85 -22.09 -4.71
N GLY A 417 -2.48 -23.16 -4.22
CA GLY A 417 -3.65 -23.07 -3.33
C GLY A 417 -3.40 -22.27 -2.05
N TYR A 418 -2.17 -22.26 -1.55
CA TYR A 418 -1.77 -21.48 -0.38
C TYR A 418 -1.67 -20.00 -0.65
N SER A 419 -1.44 -19.61 -1.90
CA SER A 419 -1.34 -18.23 -2.34
C SER A 419 -2.68 -17.58 -2.67
N ARG A 420 -3.80 -18.30 -2.54
CA ARG A 420 -5.15 -17.73 -2.77
C ARG A 420 -5.43 -16.60 -1.80
N PRO A 421 -6.10 -15.51 -2.23
CA PRO A 421 -6.43 -14.40 -1.34
C PRO A 421 -7.15 -14.81 -0.05
N ALA A 422 -8.05 -15.81 -0.12
CA ALA A 422 -8.80 -16.30 1.03
C ALA A 422 -8.03 -17.25 1.95
N TYR A 423 -6.88 -17.79 1.49
CA TYR A 423 -6.15 -18.77 2.28
C TYR A 423 -5.57 -18.17 3.55
N ARG A 424 -5.76 -18.85 4.67
CA ARG A 424 -5.31 -18.43 6.00
C ARG A 424 -4.29 -19.43 6.54
N ASP A 425 -3.11 -18.93 6.88
CA ASP A 425 -2.11 -19.62 7.68
C ASP A 425 -1.93 -18.96 9.03
N SER A 426 -1.17 -19.55 9.90
CA SER A 426 -0.83 -18.93 11.18
C SER A 426 0.35 -19.62 11.85
N ASP A 427 1.07 -18.88 12.65
CA ASP A 427 2.16 -19.44 13.44
C ASP A 427 2.32 -18.71 14.78
N ASN A 428 3.17 -19.27 15.64
CA ASN A 428 3.51 -18.69 16.95
C ASN A 428 4.17 -17.32 16.76
N PRO A 429 3.72 -16.26 17.44
CA PRO A 429 4.23 -14.91 17.28
C PRO A 429 5.71 -14.74 17.63
N SER A 430 6.32 -15.71 18.32
CA SER A 430 7.74 -15.69 18.67
C SER A 430 8.64 -16.45 17.69
N ILE A 431 8.07 -17.12 16.68
CA ILE A 431 8.86 -17.98 15.77
C ILE A 431 9.75 -17.16 14.85
N ARG A 432 11.03 -17.54 14.78
CA ARG A 432 12.08 -16.86 14.01
C ARG A 432 12.78 -17.75 12.99
N THR A 433 12.42 -19.01 12.94
CA THR A 433 13.17 -20.00 12.17
C THR A 433 12.57 -20.29 10.79
N LEU A 434 11.40 -19.73 10.50
CA LEU A 434 10.69 -20.00 9.27
C LEU A 434 11.17 -19.04 8.15
N LYS A 435 11.81 -19.61 7.14
CA LYS A 435 12.34 -18.92 5.94
C LYS A 435 11.24 -18.45 4.98
N VAL A 436 10.05 -18.27 5.48
CA VAL A 436 8.83 -18.08 4.70
C VAL A 436 7.92 -16.99 5.21
N TYR A 437 8.19 -16.41 6.39
CA TYR A 437 7.39 -15.35 6.99
C TYR A 437 8.12 -14.00 6.94
N GLY A 438 7.49 -13.05 6.27
CA GLY A 438 7.80 -11.63 6.23
C GLY A 438 6.55 -10.81 6.55
N PHE A 439 6.46 -9.59 6.04
CA PHE A 439 5.31 -8.70 6.29
C PHE A 439 5.30 -7.51 5.34
N ARG A 440 4.17 -6.84 5.24
CA ARG A 440 4.04 -5.47 4.72
C ARG A 440 3.42 -4.55 5.75
N VAL A 441 3.55 -3.24 5.56
CA VAL A 441 3.04 -2.25 6.50
C VAL A 441 1.80 -1.56 5.96
N VAL A 442 0.97 -1.05 6.87
CA VAL A 442 -0.18 -0.18 6.60
C VAL A 442 -0.12 1.08 7.46
N CYS A 443 -0.84 2.12 7.07
CA CYS A 443 -1.19 3.25 7.91
C CYS A 443 -2.51 3.85 7.45
N THR A 444 -3.15 4.70 8.27
CA THR A 444 -4.38 5.40 7.87
C THR A 444 -4.12 6.34 6.69
N ALA A 445 -5.11 6.52 5.81
CA ALA A 445 -4.98 7.37 4.63
C ALA A 445 -5.32 8.85 4.88
N GLY A 446 -5.42 9.28 6.13
CA GLY A 446 -5.60 10.67 6.52
C GLY A 446 -4.35 11.21 7.20
N LEU A 447 -4.03 12.49 6.94
CA LEU A 447 -3.07 13.26 7.73
C LEU A 447 -3.80 13.86 8.94
N LYS A 448 -3.17 13.74 10.09
CA LYS A 448 -3.64 14.40 11.32
C LYS A 448 -3.32 15.89 11.28
#